data_127c25f3e301c211ee8d9c390f8c7ccd
#
_entry.id   127c25f3e301c211ee8d9c390f8c7ccd
#
_cell.length_a   1.000
_cell.length_b   1.000
_cell.length_c   1.000
_cell.angle_alpha   90.00
_cell.angle_beta   90.00
_cell.angle_gamma   90.00
#
_symmetry.space_group_name_H-M   'P 1'
#
loop_
_entity.id
_entity.type
_entity.pdbx_description
1 polymer ?
#
loop_
_entity_poly.entity_id
_entity_poly.type
_entity_poly.pdbx_seq_one_letter_code
_entity_poly.pdbx_strand_id
1 'polypeptide(L)'
;MINYLNSIIKRDPAARDKISIILTYPGVKSVFFHHIAHKIWNYKFFLIARIISQFSRFLTGIEIHPGAKIGKNLFIDHGMGVVIGESSEIGDDVTLYHGVTLGGISPAEQSENQRNSKRHPTLMNNVIVGSSAQVLGPITIGKCARIGANTVVLKDVPAHATMVGNPAKNISTNTDSSFKPYGVRDIDDNK
;
A
#
# COMPACT_ATOMS: atom_id res chain seq x y z
N MET A 1 13.33 -0.46 -12.63
CA MET A 1 12.13 -0.11 -13.44
C MET A 1 11.60 -1.29 -14.27
N ILE A 2 12.40 -1.98 -15.08
CA ILE A 2 11.92 -3.11 -15.92
C ILE A 2 11.24 -4.21 -15.09
N ASN A 3 11.85 -4.64 -13.98
CA ASN A 3 11.27 -5.66 -13.08
C ASN A 3 9.93 -5.22 -12.46
N TYR A 4 9.80 -3.92 -12.14
CA TYR A 4 8.55 -3.35 -11.63
C TYR A 4 7.42 -3.43 -12.67
N LEU A 5 7.68 -3.01 -13.90
CA LEU A 5 6.68 -3.09 -14.99
C LEU A 5 6.32 -4.54 -15.32
N ASN A 6 7.29 -5.45 -15.32
CA ASN A 6 7.03 -6.88 -15.50
C ASN A 6 6.14 -7.45 -14.37
N SER A 7 6.33 -6.97 -13.14
CA SER A 7 5.49 -7.42 -12.02
C SER A 7 4.03 -6.95 -12.15
N ILE A 8 3.80 -5.77 -12.76
CA ILE A 8 2.46 -5.28 -13.05
C ILE A 8 1.80 -6.12 -14.14
N ILE A 9 2.50 -6.36 -15.27
CA ILE A 9 2.00 -7.22 -16.35
C ILE A 9 1.57 -8.60 -15.84
N LYS A 10 2.30 -9.17 -14.87
CA LYS A 10 1.94 -10.46 -14.27
C LYS A 10 0.74 -10.41 -13.34
N ARG A 11 0.43 -9.25 -12.75
CA ARG A 11 -0.66 -9.07 -11.75
C ARG A 11 -1.93 -8.47 -12.33
N ASP A 12 -1.85 -7.83 -13.50
CA ASP A 12 -2.98 -7.20 -14.17
C ASP A 12 -3.21 -7.84 -15.54
N PRO A 13 -4.30 -8.61 -15.70
CA PRO A 13 -4.66 -9.22 -16.99
C PRO A 13 -4.94 -8.19 -18.11
N ALA A 14 -5.27 -6.93 -17.75
CA ALA A 14 -5.51 -5.86 -18.71
C ALA A 14 -4.22 -5.19 -19.20
N ALA A 15 -3.09 -5.41 -18.53
CA ALA A 15 -1.80 -4.83 -18.87
C ALA A 15 -1.18 -5.51 -20.09
N ARG A 16 -1.15 -4.83 -21.23
CA ARG A 16 -0.66 -5.41 -22.48
C ARG A 16 0.82 -5.16 -22.76
N ASP A 17 1.30 -3.98 -22.44
CA ASP A 17 2.67 -3.56 -22.70
C ASP A 17 3.16 -2.50 -21.70
N LYS A 18 4.49 -2.36 -21.63
CA LYS A 18 5.14 -1.46 -20.66
C LYS A 18 4.91 0.03 -20.95
N ILE A 19 4.76 0.40 -22.21
CA ILE A 19 4.57 1.80 -22.61
C ILE A 19 3.20 2.26 -22.15
N SER A 20 2.16 1.47 -22.41
CA SER A 20 0.81 1.73 -21.92
C SER A 20 0.79 1.87 -20.39
N ILE A 21 1.46 0.98 -19.66
CA ILE A 21 1.53 1.05 -18.19
C ILE A 21 2.16 2.38 -17.74
N ILE A 22 3.28 2.79 -18.30
CA ILE A 22 3.95 4.04 -17.92
C ILE A 22 3.04 5.26 -18.19
N LEU A 23 2.36 5.26 -19.33
CA LEU A 23 1.59 6.43 -19.76
C LEU A 23 0.21 6.51 -19.11
N THR A 24 -0.43 5.37 -18.80
CA THR A 24 -1.85 5.34 -18.42
C THR A 24 -2.12 4.93 -16.96
N TYR A 25 -1.18 4.22 -16.29
CA TYR A 25 -1.42 3.73 -14.93
C TYR A 25 -1.11 4.82 -13.88
N PRO A 26 -2.12 5.33 -13.16
CA PRO A 26 -1.90 6.36 -12.14
C PRO A 26 -1.03 5.86 -10.98
N GLY A 27 -1.15 4.58 -10.61
CA GLY A 27 -0.32 3.97 -9.57
C GLY A 27 1.17 4.02 -9.87
N VAL A 28 1.57 3.80 -11.11
CA VAL A 28 3.00 3.88 -11.55
C VAL A 28 3.52 5.30 -11.40
N LYS A 29 2.73 6.28 -11.84
CA LYS A 29 3.09 7.70 -11.73
C LYS A 29 3.20 8.12 -10.27
N SER A 30 2.24 7.73 -9.42
CA SER A 30 2.24 8.10 -8.00
C SER A 30 3.45 7.52 -7.24
N VAL A 31 3.81 6.26 -7.51
CA VAL A 31 5.00 5.63 -6.93
C VAL A 31 6.28 6.33 -7.41
N PHE A 32 6.36 6.72 -8.67
CA PHE A 32 7.49 7.49 -9.20
C PHE A 32 7.65 8.84 -8.47
N PHE A 33 6.58 9.64 -8.35
CA PHE A 33 6.61 10.91 -7.63
C PHE A 33 6.90 10.72 -6.14
N HIS A 34 6.38 9.65 -5.54
CA HIS A 34 6.67 9.33 -4.15
C HIS A 34 8.18 9.10 -3.93
N HIS A 35 8.86 8.36 -4.79
CA HIS A 35 10.31 8.15 -4.64
C HIS A 35 11.09 9.48 -4.63
N ILE A 36 10.70 10.44 -5.48
CA ILE A 36 11.31 11.77 -5.51
C ILE A 36 11.01 12.52 -4.20
N ALA A 37 9.71 12.57 -3.81
CA ALA A 37 9.27 13.26 -2.62
C ALA A 37 9.89 12.66 -1.34
N HIS A 38 9.96 11.33 -1.24
CA HIS A 38 10.57 10.62 -0.11
C HIS A 38 12.07 10.91 0.03
N LYS A 39 12.79 10.95 -1.08
CA LYS A 39 14.22 11.34 -1.06
C LYS A 39 14.39 12.77 -0.52
N ILE A 40 13.60 13.72 -0.99
CA ILE A 40 13.61 15.13 -0.55
C ILE A 40 13.21 15.25 0.93
N TRP A 41 12.20 14.47 1.36
CA TRP A 41 11.77 14.36 2.76
C TRP A 41 12.91 13.92 3.69
N ASN A 42 13.68 12.94 3.28
CA ASN A 42 14.82 12.43 4.05
C ASN A 42 15.95 13.47 4.18
N TYR A 43 16.07 14.40 3.23
CA TYR A 43 16.94 15.60 3.36
C TYR A 43 16.31 16.72 4.19
N LYS A 44 15.15 16.50 4.85
CA LYS A 44 14.45 17.47 5.71
C LYS A 44 13.83 18.67 4.96
N PHE A 45 13.76 18.65 3.64
CA PHE A 45 13.02 19.64 2.85
C PHE A 45 11.53 19.32 2.82
N PHE A 46 10.89 19.34 3.99
CA PHE A 46 9.52 18.85 4.20
C PHE A 46 8.48 19.55 3.32
N LEU A 47 8.54 20.87 3.20
CA LEU A 47 7.60 21.64 2.39
C LEU A 47 7.67 21.24 0.91
N ILE A 48 8.88 21.16 0.34
CA ILE A 48 9.08 20.79 -1.06
C ILE A 48 8.57 19.37 -1.32
N ALA A 49 8.90 18.42 -0.42
CA ALA A 49 8.42 17.05 -0.50
C ALA A 49 6.89 16.97 -0.49
N ARG A 50 6.22 17.76 0.38
CA ARG A 50 4.75 17.85 0.44
C ARG A 50 4.15 18.45 -0.82
N ILE A 51 4.74 19.50 -1.39
CA ILE A 51 4.28 20.08 -2.66
C ILE A 51 4.32 19.04 -3.78
N ILE A 52 5.42 18.28 -3.91
CA ILE A 52 5.53 17.21 -4.92
C ILE A 52 4.48 16.13 -4.68
N SER A 53 4.25 15.72 -3.44
CA SER A 53 3.22 14.75 -3.09
C SER A 53 1.81 15.25 -3.47
N GLN A 54 1.48 16.51 -3.21
CA GLN A 54 0.18 17.07 -3.57
C GLN A 54 0.01 17.24 -5.08
N PHE A 55 1.08 17.59 -5.79
CA PHE A 55 1.07 17.60 -7.26
C PHE A 55 0.82 16.18 -7.83
N SER A 56 1.48 15.16 -7.27
CA SER A 56 1.20 13.77 -7.61
C SER A 56 -0.26 13.39 -7.39
N ARG A 57 -0.83 13.76 -6.23
CA ARG A 57 -2.25 13.53 -5.91
C ARG A 57 -3.18 14.19 -6.91
N PHE A 58 -2.90 15.44 -7.29
CA PHE A 58 -3.69 16.15 -8.30
C PHE A 58 -3.70 15.43 -9.64
N LEU A 59 -2.55 14.88 -10.09
CA LEU A 59 -2.43 14.17 -11.35
C LEU A 59 -3.02 12.75 -11.34
N THR A 60 -2.99 12.07 -10.18
CA THR A 60 -3.23 10.62 -10.10
C THR A 60 -4.46 10.24 -9.28
N GLY A 61 -4.98 11.14 -8.46
CA GLY A 61 -6.02 10.83 -7.47
C GLY A 61 -5.52 9.99 -6.29
N ILE A 62 -4.19 9.78 -6.17
CA ILE A 62 -3.55 8.95 -5.15
C ILE A 62 -2.72 9.83 -4.22
N GLU A 63 -2.99 9.78 -2.92
CA GLU A 63 -2.19 10.45 -1.92
C GLU A 63 -1.20 9.50 -1.26
N ILE A 64 0.10 9.78 -1.41
CA ILE A 64 1.15 9.09 -0.67
C ILE A 64 1.94 10.13 0.11
N HIS A 65 1.93 10.03 1.45
CA HIS A 65 2.72 10.94 2.27
C HIS A 65 4.22 10.71 2.02
N PRO A 66 5.05 11.76 1.87
CA PRO A 66 6.48 11.61 1.58
C PRO A 66 7.26 10.81 2.64
N GLY A 67 6.77 10.80 3.89
CA GLY A 67 7.37 10.04 4.99
C GLY A 67 7.12 8.53 4.93
N ALA A 68 6.13 8.07 4.17
CA ALA A 68 5.82 6.64 4.05
C ALA A 68 7.01 5.85 3.48
N LYS A 69 7.21 4.64 3.99
CA LYS A 69 8.24 3.72 3.48
C LYS A 69 7.58 2.69 2.57
N ILE A 70 8.08 2.59 1.35
CA ILE A 70 7.52 1.68 0.33
C ILE A 70 8.61 0.75 -0.17
N GLY A 71 8.35 -0.54 -0.09
CA GLY A 71 9.19 -1.60 -0.62
C GLY A 71 9.12 -1.72 -2.14
N LYS A 72 9.63 -2.82 -2.67
CA LYS A 72 9.71 -3.06 -4.12
C LYS A 72 8.36 -3.50 -4.67
N ASN A 73 8.10 -3.12 -5.94
CA ASN A 73 6.97 -3.60 -6.74
C ASN A 73 5.58 -3.32 -6.14
N LEU A 74 5.40 -2.24 -5.38
CA LEU A 74 4.06 -1.81 -4.98
C LEU A 74 3.19 -1.61 -6.23
N PHE A 75 2.09 -2.35 -6.33
CA PHE A 75 1.10 -2.19 -7.39
C PHE A 75 -0.16 -1.52 -6.82
N ILE A 76 -0.50 -0.35 -7.33
CA ILE A 76 -1.74 0.36 -7.03
C ILE A 76 -2.62 0.28 -8.26
N ASP A 77 -3.66 -0.56 -8.19
CA ASP A 77 -4.59 -0.79 -9.29
C ASP A 77 -5.75 0.21 -9.22
N HIS A 78 -6.10 0.82 -10.38
CA HIS A 78 -7.02 1.95 -10.54
C HIS A 78 -6.61 3.19 -9.74
N GLY A 79 -6.36 3.09 -8.47
CA GLY A 79 -5.70 4.04 -7.57
C GLY A 79 -6.54 5.21 -7.06
N MET A 80 -7.61 5.62 -7.72
CA MET A 80 -8.41 6.76 -7.29
C MET A 80 -8.82 6.64 -5.81
N GLY A 81 -8.55 7.68 -5.02
CA GLY A 81 -8.92 7.73 -3.59
C GLY A 81 -8.04 6.91 -2.65
N VAL A 82 -6.92 6.34 -3.13
CA VAL A 82 -5.94 5.71 -2.23
C VAL A 82 -5.26 6.78 -1.38
N VAL A 83 -5.14 6.53 -0.08
CA VAL A 83 -4.43 7.38 0.89
C VAL A 83 -3.45 6.54 1.69
N ILE A 84 -2.17 6.90 1.63
CA ILE A 84 -1.08 6.26 2.38
C ILE A 84 -0.49 7.29 3.35
N GLY A 85 -0.72 7.09 4.65
CA GLY A 85 -0.32 8.01 5.72
C GLY A 85 1.19 7.99 6.02
N GLU A 86 1.64 9.02 6.74
CA GLU A 86 3.05 9.36 6.98
C GLU A 86 3.93 8.23 7.49
N SER A 87 3.49 7.52 8.54
CA SER A 87 4.26 6.46 9.17
C SER A 87 3.90 5.05 8.66
N SER A 88 3.22 4.96 7.50
CA SER A 88 2.95 3.66 6.85
C SER A 88 4.24 3.01 6.39
N GLU A 89 4.31 1.68 6.55
CA GLU A 89 5.38 0.86 6.03
C GLU A 89 4.77 -0.23 5.14
N ILE A 90 5.24 -0.31 3.90
CA ILE A 90 4.71 -1.24 2.90
C ILE A 90 5.87 -2.11 2.42
N GLY A 91 5.72 -3.41 2.57
CA GLY A 91 6.68 -4.42 2.14
C GLY A 91 6.75 -4.57 0.62
N ASP A 92 7.45 -5.60 0.18
CA ASP A 92 7.62 -5.92 -1.23
C ASP A 92 6.38 -6.60 -1.81
N ASP A 93 6.12 -6.38 -3.10
CA ASP A 93 5.10 -7.05 -3.91
C ASP A 93 3.65 -6.90 -3.35
N VAL A 94 3.38 -5.81 -2.65
CA VAL A 94 2.04 -5.47 -2.14
C VAL A 94 1.16 -4.97 -3.28
N THR A 95 -0.13 -5.31 -3.22
CA THR A 95 -1.17 -4.81 -4.14
C THR A 95 -2.23 -4.03 -3.35
N LEU A 96 -2.52 -2.81 -3.78
CA LEU A 96 -3.59 -1.98 -3.26
C LEU A 96 -4.58 -1.65 -4.39
N TYR A 97 -5.88 -1.78 -4.11
CA TYR A 97 -6.91 -1.33 -5.02
C TYR A 97 -7.36 0.10 -4.68
N HIS A 98 -8.17 0.69 -5.57
CA HIS A 98 -8.71 2.05 -5.38
C HIS A 98 -9.44 2.22 -4.04
N GLY A 99 -9.47 3.45 -3.52
CA GLY A 99 -10.17 3.81 -2.28
C GLY A 99 -9.56 3.26 -0.99
N VAL A 100 -8.44 2.52 -1.05
CA VAL A 100 -7.77 2.00 0.14
C VAL A 100 -7.19 3.14 0.97
N THR A 101 -7.41 3.09 2.29
CA THR A 101 -6.78 3.99 3.25
C THR A 101 -5.85 3.22 4.20
N LEU A 102 -4.60 3.63 4.25
CA LEU A 102 -3.66 3.27 5.30
C LEU A 102 -3.55 4.46 6.26
N GLY A 103 -4.43 4.51 7.26
CA GLY A 103 -4.68 5.68 8.09
C GLY A 103 -4.33 5.50 9.57
N GLY A 104 -4.40 6.60 10.33
CA GLY A 104 -4.37 6.60 11.79
C GLY A 104 -5.77 6.47 12.37
N ILE A 105 -5.88 6.10 13.66
CA ILE A 105 -7.13 6.13 14.41
C ILE A 105 -7.24 7.50 15.08
N SER A 106 -8.39 8.19 14.88
CA SER A 106 -8.73 9.46 15.52
C SER A 106 -7.57 10.47 15.62
N PRO A 107 -6.94 10.86 14.47
CA PRO A 107 -5.76 11.75 14.52
C PRO A 107 -6.05 13.13 15.12
N ALA A 108 -7.33 13.53 15.22
CA ALA A 108 -7.76 14.78 15.83
C ALA A 108 -7.76 14.72 17.38
N GLU A 109 -7.75 13.52 17.96
CA GLU A 109 -7.72 13.34 19.40
C GLU A 109 -6.28 13.25 19.89
N GLN A 110 -5.90 14.09 20.86
CA GLN A 110 -4.54 14.11 21.43
C GLN A 110 -3.43 14.17 20.36
N SER A 111 -3.61 15.01 19.35
CA SER A 111 -2.73 15.08 18.16
C SER A 111 -1.26 15.30 18.53
N GLU A 112 -0.96 16.02 19.63
CA GLU A 112 0.40 16.25 20.11
C GLU A 112 1.12 14.94 20.46
N ASN A 113 0.41 13.99 21.12
CA ASN A 113 0.95 12.69 21.50
C ASN A 113 1.18 11.77 20.28
N GLN A 114 0.53 12.08 19.16
CA GLN A 114 0.64 11.32 17.91
C GLN A 114 1.73 11.84 16.97
N ARG A 115 2.32 13.01 17.28
CA ARG A 115 3.43 13.55 16.49
C ARG A 115 4.67 12.67 16.62
N ASN A 116 5.33 12.44 15.50
CA ASN A 116 6.55 11.63 15.40
C ASN A 116 6.40 10.17 15.90
N SER A 117 5.16 9.69 16.11
CA SER A 117 4.88 8.33 16.52
C SER A 117 4.44 7.44 15.34
N LYS A 118 4.61 6.13 15.50
CA LYS A 118 4.01 5.14 14.60
C LYS A 118 2.50 5.14 14.81
N ARG A 119 1.72 5.60 13.83
CA ARG A 119 0.25 5.70 13.89
C ARG A 119 -0.46 5.16 12.65
N HIS A 120 0.29 4.71 11.65
CA HIS A 120 -0.23 4.11 10.43
C HIS A 120 0.24 2.66 10.30
N PRO A 121 -0.46 1.84 9.52
CA PRO A 121 -0.21 0.40 9.45
C PRO A 121 1.14 0.04 8.81
N THR A 122 1.57 -1.18 9.12
CA THR A 122 2.64 -1.91 8.44
C THR A 122 2.04 -3.05 7.64
N LEU A 123 2.27 -3.09 6.34
CA LEU A 123 1.91 -4.19 5.46
C LEU A 123 3.17 -5.00 5.17
N MET A 124 3.15 -6.29 5.51
CA MET A 124 4.25 -7.20 5.17
C MET A 124 4.23 -7.55 3.67
N ASN A 125 5.22 -8.33 3.23
CA ASN A 125 5.32 -8.69 1.81
C ASN A 125 4.10 -9.47 1.32
N ASN A 126 3.77 -9.27 0.04
CA ASN A 126 2.73 -10.01 -0.68
C ASN A 126 1.30 -9.80 -0.15
N VAL A 127 1.05 -8.73 0.60
CA VAL A 127 -0.29 -8.38 1.07
C VAL A 127 -1.13 -7.84 -0.09
N ILE A 128 -2.40 -8.25 -0.13
CA ILE A 128 -3.40 -7.68 -1.05
C ILE A 128 -4.48 -6.97 -0.24
N VAL A 129 -4.75 -5.71 -0.59
CA VAL A 129 -5.80 -4.90 0.05
C VAL A 129 -6.85 -4.54 -0.99
N GLY A 130 -8.03 -5.10 -0.83
CA GLY A 130 -9.19 -4.91 -1.71
C GLY A 130 -9.72 -3.48 -1.69
N SER A 131 -10.51 -3.15 -2.72
CA SER A 131 -11.03 -1.79 -2.95
C SER A 131 -11.78 -1.23 -1.74
N SER A 132 -11.53 0.06 -1.46
CA SER A 132 -12.17 0.82 -0.38
C SER A 132 -11.97 0.24 1.04
N ALA A 133 -11.03 -0.68 1.23
CA ALA A 133 -10.70 -1.17 2.56
C ALA A 133 -9.98 -0.09 3.38
N GLN A 134 -10.32 -0.03 4.67
CA GLN A 134 -9.75 0.91 5.63
C GLN A 134 -8.86 0.14 6.61
N VAL A 135 -7.56 0.35 6.57
CA VAL A 135 -6.58 -0.24 7.49
C VAL A 135 -6.08 0.85 8.39
N LEU A 136 -6.48 0.83 9.66
CA LEU A 136 -6.36 1.98 10.55
C LEU A 136 -5.57 1.65 11.83
N GLY A 137 -4.64 2.53 12.17
CA GLY A 137 -3.81 2.42 13.36
C GLY A 137 -2.44 1.80 13.12
N PRO A 138 -1.60 1.74 14.16
CA PRO A 138 -0.24 1.20 14.08
C PRO A 138 -0.22 -0.34 14.09
N ILE A 139 -1.10 -0.95 13.29
CA ILE A 139 -1.31 -2.40 13.20
C ILE A 139 -0.43 -3.02 12.12
N THR A 140 -0.21 -4.32 12.23
CA THR A 140 0.55 -5.12 11.26
C THR A 140 -0.36 -6.06 10.49
N ILE A 141 -0.26 -6.01 9.17
CA ILE A 141 -0.89 -6.96 8.26
C ILE A 141 0.17 -7.96 7.84
N GLY A 142 -0.01 -9.21 8.25
CA GLY A 142 0.98 -10.27 8.07
C GLY A 142 1.21 -10.66 6.60
N LYS A 143 2.34 -11.28 6.32
CA LYS A 143 2.77 -11.72 4.98
C LYS A 143 1.66 -12.51 4.27
N CYS A 144 1.43 -12.24 3.00
CA CYS A 144 0.43 -12.91 2.16
C CYS A 144 -1.03 -12.80 2.65
N ALA A 145 -1.33 -11.91 3.60
CA ALA A 145 -2.70 -11.68 4.02
C ALA A 145 -3.52 -11.00 2.92
N ARG A 146 -4.82 -11.27 2.92
CA ARG A 146 -5.80 -10.70 2.01
C ARG A 146 -6.84 -9.92 2.80
N ILE A 147 -7.02 -8.67 2.45
CA ILE A 147 -8.07 -7.81 3.00
C ILE A 147 -9.14 -7.65 1.91
N GLY A 148 -10.35 -8.09 2.19
CA GLY A 148 -11.47 -7.98 1.26
C GLY A 148 -11.90 -6.52 1.02
N ALA A 149 -12.62 -6.28 -0.06
CA ALA A 149 -13.15 -4.95 -0.37
C ALA A 149 -14.08 -4.44 0.76
N ASN A 150 -14.08 -3.11 0.99
CA ASN A 150 -14.88 -2.42 2.03
C ASN A 150 -14.65 -2.94 3.47
N THR A 151 -13.54 -3.62 3.73
CA THR A 151 -13.20 -4.15 5.05
C THR A 151 -12.57 -3.07 5.94
N VAL A 152 -12.99 -3.00 7.21
CA VAL A 152 -12.39 -2.09 8.20
C VAL A 152 -11.55 -2.88 9.19
N VAL A 153 -10.22 -2.72 9.09
CA VAL A 153 -9.21 -3.44 9.90
C VAL A 153 -8.65 -2.53 10.97
N LEU A 154 -8.83 -2.91 12.23
CA LEU A 154 -8.44 -2.15 13.43
C LEU A 154 -7.48 -2.93 14.34
N LYS A 155 -7.11 -4.15 13.97
CA LYS A 155 -6.23 -5.05 14.75
C LYS A 155 -5.26 -5.76 13.83
N ASP A 156 -4.18 -6.27 14.41
CA ASP A 156 -3.21 -7.07 13.67
C ASP A 156 -3.87 -8.24 12.95
N VAL A 157 -3.35 -8.53 11.77
CA VAL A 157 -3.82 -9.62 10.89
C VAL A 157 -2.72 -10.65 10.76
N PRO A 158 -2.99 -11.93 11.06
CA PRO A 158 -2.01 -13.01 10.88
C PRO A 158 -1.58 -13.16 9.42
N ALA A 159 -0.38 -13.73 9.22
CA ALA A 159 0.07 -14.10 7.89
C ALA A 159 -0.91 -15.09 7.23
N HIS A 160 -1.09 -14.97 5.91
CA HIS A 160 -1.98 -15.79 5.08
C HIS A 160 -3.48 -15.71 5.44
N ALA A 161 -3.87 -14.86 6.38
CA ALA A 161 -5.28 -14.68 6.74
C ALA A 161 -6.07 -13.95 5.65
N THR A 162 -7.35 -14.26 5.56
CA THR A 162 -8.33 -13.52 4.74
C THR A 162 -9.31 -12.81 5.65
N MET A 163 -9.30 -11.47 5.61
CA MET A 163 -10.15 -10.61 6.44
C MET A 163 -11.26 -10.00 5.61
N VAL A 164 -12.49 -10.01 6.12
CA VAL A 164 -13.64 -9.39 5.46
C VAL A 164 -14.57 -8.70 6.46
N GLY A 165 -15.28 -7.69 6.00
CA GLY A 165 -16.37 -7.05 6.73
C GLY A 165 -15.97 -5.83 7.58
N ASN A 166 -16.96 -5.24 8.24
CA ASN A 166 -16.82 -4.10 9.16
C ASN A 166 -17.56 -4.40 10.47
N PRO A 167 -16.83 -4.61 11.58
CA PRO A 167 -15.37 -4.75 11.68
C PRO A 167 -14.85 -6.03 11.00
N ALA A 168 -13.57 -6.02 10.62
CA ALA A 168 -12.94 -7.14 9.94
C ALA A 168 -12.98 -8.45 10.75
N LYS A 169 -13.39 -9.54 10.10
CA LYS A 169 -13.38 -10.90 10.65
C LYS A 169 -12.50 -11.80 9.79
N ASN A 170 -11.72 -12.65 10.43
CA ASN A 170 -10.96 -13.68 9.72
C ASN A 170 -11.90 -14.81 9.27
N ILE A 171 -11.93 -15.08 7.96
CA ILE A 171 -12.73 -16.13 7.36
C ILE A 171 -11.89 -17.31 6.85
N SER A 172 -10.56 -17.24 6.97
CA SER A 172 -9.70 -18.37 6.60
C SER A 172 -9.91 -19.51 7.61
N THR A 173 -10.44 -20.62 7.15
CA THR A 173 -10.62 -21.85 7.95
C THR A 173 -9.31 -22.60 8.14
N ASN A 174 -8.35 -22.42 7.20
CA ASN A 174 -6.94 -22.80 7.31
C ASN A 174 -6.14 -21.63 6.73
N THR A 175 -4.99 -21.34 7.36
CA THR A 175 -4.02 -20.42 6.76
C THR A 175 -3.53 -21.08 5.47
N ASP A 176 -4.04 -20.61 4.33
CA ASP A 176 -3.64 -21.12 3.02
C ASP A 176 -2.23 -20.63 2.72
N SER A 177 -1.25 -21.38 3.19
CA SER A 177 0.17 -21.11 2.98
C SER A 177 0.59 -21.26 1.52
N SER A 178 -0.23 -21.94 0.70
CA SER A 178 0.04 -22.14 -0.73
C SER A 178 -0.35 -20.92 -1.56
N PHE A 179 -1.18 -20.01 -1.02
CA PHE A 179 -1.60 -18.83 -1.77
C PHE A 179 -0.42 -17.88 -2.00
N LYS A 180 -0.06 -17.72 -3.23
CA LYS A 180 0.85 -16.65 -3.69
C LYS A 180 0.06 -15.69 -4.54
N PRO A 181 0.09 -14.36 -4.25
CA PRO A 181 -0.52 -13.38 -5.11
C PRO A 181 0.02 -13.49 -6.54
N TYR A 182 -0.84 -13.34 -7.51
CA TYR A 182 -0.48 -13.42 -8.91
C TYR A 182 0.67 -12.45 -9.23
N GLY A 183 1.71 -12.92 -9.90
CA GLY A 183 2.90 -12.14 -10.26
C GLY A 183 3.94 -11.92 -9.15
N VAL A 184 3.72 -12.47 -7.96
CA VAL A 184 4.73 -12.45 -6.89
C VAL A 184 5.85 -13.43 -7.21
N ARG A 185 7.09 -13.05 -6.89
CA ARG A 185 8.25 -13.94 -7.04
C ARG A 185 8.11 -15.13 -6.11
N ASP A 186 8.56 -16.30 -6.57
CA ASP A 186 8.84 -17.40 -5.64
C ASP A 186 9.91 -16.91 -4.67
N ILE A 187 9.53 -16.73 -3.43
CA ILE A 187 10.48 -16.50 -2.36
C ILE A 187 10.91 -17.90 -1.94
N ASP A 188 12.13 -18.27 -2.27
CA ASP A 188 12.76 -19.42 -1.64
C ASP A 188 12.68 -19.21 -0.13
N ASP A 189 11.93 -20.03 0.56
CA ASP A 189 11.77 -20.02 2.02
C ASP A 189 13.07 -20.47 2.74
N ASN A 190 14.20 -20.46 2.02
CA ASN A 190 15.52 -20.77 2.52
C ASN A 190 16.41 -19.52 2.53
N LYS A 191 16.22 -18.67 3.55
CA LYS A 191 17.33 -17.87 4.13
C LYS A 191 16.88 -17.27 5.44
#